data_32b589d47ccbdc46921eb500a89166d9
#
_entry.id   32b589d47ccbdc46921eb500a89166d9
#
_cell.length_a   1.000
_cell.length_b   1.000
_cell.length_c   1.000
_cell.angle_alpha   90.00
_cell.angle_beta   90.00
_cell.angle_gamma   90.00
#
_symmetry.space_group_name_H-M   'P 1'
#
loop_
_entity.id
_entity.type
_entity.pdbx_description
1 polymer ?
#
loop_
_entity_poly.entity_id
_entity_poly.type
_entity_poly.pdbx_seq_one_letter_code
_entity_poly.pdbx_strand_id
1 'polypeptide(L)'
;YGTTQCSWDVIIPFDDMWAALEHLMKGNVPVVLFGSEPFSSLLRVSNLKQYKYDWIWNKPKGTGFLNARKRPMRCHEKISVFCAGTPPYYPQKTKGHNRRVSFRSKGLQTDVYGEMIDDYHYDSTERYPRDVVTFSSDTQNSSLHRTQKPVALMEYLILTYTQEGDTVLDF
;
A
#
# COMPACT_ATOMS: atom_id res chain seq x y z
N TYR A 1 -7.03 8.39 -10.94
CA TYR A 1 -8.31 8.92 -11.47
C TYR A 1 -8.10 10.36 -11.93
N GLY A 2 -8.93 10.84 -12.93
CA GLY A 2 -8.85 12.18 -13.49
C GLY A 2 -7.55 12.48 -14.25
N THR A 3 -6.82 11.48 -14.69
CA THR A 3 -5.51 11.66 -15.36
C THR A 3 -5.49 11.15 -16.80
N THR A 4 -6.56 10.56 -17.28
CA THR A 4 -6.70 10.04 -18.65
C THR A 4 -7.80 10.77 -19.42
N GLN A 5 -7.88 10.55 -20.74
CA GLN A 5 -8.93 11.07 -21.62
C GLN A 5 -10.20 10.17 -21.63
N CYS A 6 -10.26 9.15 -20.77
CA CYS A 6 -11.37 8.23 -20.71
C CYS A 6 -12.56 8.87 -20.00
N SER A 7 -13.76 8.75 -20.55
CA SER A 7 -14.99 9.35 -20.00
C SER A 7 -15.37 8.81 -18.61
N TRP A 8 -14.92 7.62 -18.27
CA TRP A 8 -15.14 6.97 -16.96
C TRP A 8 -14.08 7.37 -15.91
N ASP A 9 -12.97 8.04 -16.32
CA ASP A 9 -11.89 8.42 -15.40
C ASP A 9 -12.22 9.73 -14.68
N VAL A 10 -13.30 9.71 -13.91
CA VAL A 10 -13.79 10.83 -13.11
C VAL A 10 -13.43 10.61 -11.65
N ILE A 11 -13.00 11.69 -10.98
CA ILE A 11 -12.75 11.64 -9.53
C ILE A 11 -14.09 11.65 -8.81
N ILE A 12 -14.35 10.64 -7.98
CA ILE A 12 -15.47 10.63 -7.04
C ILE A 12 -15.21 11.72 -6.00
N PRO A 13 -16.19 12.58 -5.65
CA PRO A 13 -16.03 13.54 -4.57
C PRO A 13 -15.57 12.85 -3.28
N PHE A 14 -14.46 13.32 -2.71
CA PHE A 14 -13.83 12.62 -1.57
C PHE A 14 -14.75 12.60 -0.35
N ASP A 15 -15.49 13.67 -0.09
CA ASP A 15 -16.39 13.74 1.05
C ASP A 15 -17.50 12.68 0.95
N ASP A 16 -18.09 12.51 -0.23
CA ASP A 16 -19.10 11.48 -0.48
C ASP A 16 -18.54 10.07 -0.35
N MET A 17 -17.32 9.86 -0.90
CA MET A 17 -16.63 8.58 -0.79
C MET A 17 -16.33 8.22 0.67
N TRP A 18 -15.79 9.16 1.45
CA TRP A 18 -15.47 8.90 2.86
C TRP A 18 -16.74 8.70 3.70
N ALA A 19 -17.79 9.49 3.47
CA ALA A 19 -19.08 9.31 4.14
C ALA A 19 -19.68 7.91 3.88
N ALA A 20 -19.66 7.45 2.62
CA ALA A 20 -20.11 6.10 2.26
C ALA A 20 -19.28 5.00 2.95
N LEU A 21 -17.96 5.16 2.98
CA LEU A 21 -17.06 4.20 3.63
C LEU A 21 -17.24 4.15 5.15
N GLU A 22 -17.46 5.29 5.81
CA GLU A 22 -17.70 5.35 7.27
C GLU A 22 -18.92 4.53 7.69
N HIS A 23 -19.97 4.46 6.88
CA HIS A 23 -21.14 3.60 7.15
C HIS A 23 -20.82 2.10 7.07
N LEU A 24 -19.86 1.72 6.26
CA LEU A 24 -19.47 0.32 6.03
C LEU A 24 -18.37 -0.14 7.01
N MET A 25 -17.51 0.78 7.43
CA MET A 25 -16.38 0.50 8.28
C MET A 25 -16.79 0.41 9.75
N LYS A 26 -16.54 -0.72 10.37
CA LYS A 26 -16.70 -0.91 11.81
C LYS A 26 -15.34 -1.13 12.47
N GLY A 27 -14.99 -0.27 13.43
CA GLY A 27 -13.73 -0.40 14.15
C GLY A 27 -12.49 -0.06 13.31
N ASN A 28 -11.42 -0.81 13.49
CA ASN A 28 -10.12 -0.57 12.83
C ASN A 28 -10.01 -1.28 11.47
N VAL A 29 -10.97 -1.04 10.57
CA VAL A 29 -10.95 -1.59 9.23
C VAL A 29 -10.00 -0.76 8.35
N PRO A 30 -9.00 -1.36 7.69
CA PRO A 30 -8.14 -0.64 6.76
C PRO A 30 -8.85 -0.38 5.43
N VAL A 31 -8.68 0.82 4.91
CA VAL A 31 -9.05 1.20 3.54
C VAL A 31 -7.76 1.34 2.74
N VAL A 32 -7.66 0.58 1.65
CA VAL A 32 -6.45 0.47 0.84
C VAL A 32 -6.75 0.94 -0.58
N LEU A 33 -6.24 2.11 -0.97
CA LEU A 33 -6.62 2.77 -2.21
C LEU A 33 -5.43 3.01 -3.13
N PHE A 34 -5.58 2.59 -4.39
CA PHE A 34 -4.59 2.81 -5.43
C PHE A 34 -4.65 4.22 -5.99
N GLY A 35 -3.49 4.77 -6.33
CA GLY A 35 -3.44 6.07 -6.98
C GLY A 35 -2.09 6.42 -7.58
N SER A 36 -2.12 7.42 -8.44
CA SER A 36 -0.93 8.06 -9.01
C SER A 36 -1.01 9.57 -8.80
N GLU A 37 0.13 10.26 -8.80
CA GLU A 37 0.13 11.71 -8.69
C GLU A 37 -0.52 12.41 -9.91
N PRO A 38 -1.28 13.50 -9.71
CA PRO A 38 -1.51 14.25 -8.46
C PRO A 38 -2.66 13.68 -7.58
N PHE A 39 -3.46 12.74 -8.08
CA PHE A 39 -4.61 12.16 -7.37
C PHE A 39 -4.23 11.60 -5.99
N SER A 40 -3.10 10.87 -5.88
CA SER A 40 -2.66 10.30 -4.59
C SER A 40 -2.42 11.36 -3.52
N SER A 41 -1.91 12.53 -3.89
CA SER A 41 -1.71 13.64 -2.94
C SER A 41 -3.04 14.21 -2.48
N LEU A 42 -3.99 14.43 -3.39
CA LEU A 42 -5.34 14.91 -3.06
C LEU A 42 -6.08 13.91 -2.17
N LEU A 43 -6.01 12.63 -2.49
CA LEU A 43 -6.61 11.55 -1.71
C LEU A 43 -6.08 11.53 -0.27
N ARG A 44 -4.75 11.63 -0.08
CA ARG A 44 -4.18 11.66 1.26
C ARG A 44 -4.59 12.89 2.05
N VAL A 45 -4.59 14.06 1.42
CA VAL A 45 -5.01 15.32 2.06
C VAL A 45 -6.49 15.28 2.45
N SER A 46 -7.34 14.62 1.66
CA SER A 46 -8.77 14.53 1.96
C SER A 46 -9.08 13.78 3.27
N ASN A 47 -8.17 12.96 3.78
CA ASN A 47 -8.35 12.25 5.06
C ASN A 47 -7.03 12.01 5.80
N LEU A 48 -6.28 13.07 6.06
CA LEU A 48 -5.01 13.02 6.80
C LEU A 48 -5.14 12.39 8.19
N LYS A 49 -6.29 12.55 8.83
CA LYS A 49 -6.56 12.00 10.17
C LYS A 49 -6.47 10.47 10.20
N GLN A 50 -6.95 9.82 9.15
CA GLN A 50 -6.95 8.36 9.04
C GLN A 50 -5.79 7.81 8.20
N TYR A 51 -5.08 8.64 7.45
CA TYR A 51 -3.92 8.21 6.68
C TYR A 51 -2.83 7.65 7.59
N LYS A 52 -2.27 6.49 7.20
CA LYS A 52 -1.23 5.78 7.96
C LYS A 52 0.11 5.76 7.24
N TYR A 53 0.15 5.18 6.06
CA TYR A 53 1.34 5.03 5.22
C TYR A 53 0.95 4.63 3.80
N ASP A 54 1.95 4.63 2.91
CA ASP A 54 1.82 4.13 1.54
C ASP A 54 2.64 2.85 1.35
N TRP A 55 2.14 1.98 0.47
CA TRP A 55 2.96 1.06 -0.29
C TRP A 55 3.27 1.65 -1.66
N ILE A 56 4.42 1.29 -2.22
CA ILE A 56 4.80 1.61 -3.59
C ILE A 56 4.76 0.32 -4.41
N TRP A 57 3.80 0.21 -5.30
CA TRP A 57 3.80 -0.87 -6.28
C TRP A 57 4.74 -0.50 -7.42
N ASN A 58 5.93 -1.11 -7.44
CA ASN A 58 6.91 -1.00 -8.52
C ASN A 58 6.52 -1.94 -9.67
N LYS A 59 6.35 -1.37 -10.86
CA LYS A 59 6.01 -2.09 -12.09
C LYS A 59 7.28 -2.38 -12.87
N PRO A 60 7.50 -3.63 -13.36
CA PRO A 60 8.68 -3.94 -14.18
C PRO A 60 8.77 -3.12 -15.48
N LYS A 61 7.63 -2.65 -16.00
CA LYS A 61 7.54 -1.83 -17.20
C LYS A 61 7.10 -0.41 -16.88
N GLY A 62 7.85 0.58 -17.35
CA GLY A 62 7.47 1.98 -17.29
C GLY A 62 6.37 2.32 -18.31
N THR A 63 5.53 3.29 -17.96
CA THR A 63 4.45 3.83 -18.79
C THR A 63 4.72 5.29 -19.14
N GLY A 64 4.06 5.82 -20.19
CA GLY A 64 4.18 7.22 -20.58
C GLY A 64 5.33 7.47 -21.56
N PHE A 65 5.68 6.50 -22.40
CA PHE A 65 6.79 6.57 -23.38
C PHE A 65 6.70 7.76 -24.33
N LEU A 66 5.51 8.23 -24.70
CA LEU A 66 5.31 9.42 -25.54
C LEU A 66 5.90 10.69 -24.92
N ASN A 67 6.07 10.72 -23.62
CA ASN A 67 6.66 11.85 -22.89
C ASN A 67 8.08 11.58 -22.39
N ALA A 68 8.72 10.49 -22.79
CA ALA A 68 10.03 10.08 -22.27
C ALA A 68 11.17 11.09 -22.53
N ARG A 69 11.01 11.98 -23.53
CA ARG A 69 11.95 13.09 -23.79
C ARG A 69 11.71 14.33 -22.91
N LYS A 70 10.58 14.40 -22.19
CA LYS A 70 10.18 15.57 -21.38
C LYS A 70 10.14 15.27 -19.89
N ARG A 71 9.97 14.00 -19.51
CA ARG A 71 9.88 13.56 -18.11
C ARG A 71 10.22 12.07 -17.98
N PRO A 72 10.63 11.59 -16.80
CA PRO A 72 10.85 10.17 -16.56
C PRO A 72 9.59 9.35 -16.84
N MET A 73 9.77 8.12 -17.34
CA MET A 73 8.70 7.15 -17.47
C MET A 73 8.22 6.72 -16.08
N ARG A 74 6.91 6.60 -15.91
CA ARG A 74 6.31 6.21 -14.63
C ARG A 74 6.36 4.68 -14.48
N CYS A 75 7.04 4.20 -13.45
CA CYS A 75 7.17 2.77 -13.17
C CYS A 75 6.52 2.33 -11.86
N HIS A 76 5.76 3.20 -11.19
CA HIS A 76 5.12 2.84 -9.93
C HIS A 76 3.73 3.45 -9.77
N GLU A 77 2.94 2.84 -8.89
CA GLU A 77 1.72 3.41 -8.30
C GLU A 77 1.83 3.41 -6.79
N LYS A 78 1.14 4.35 -6.15
CA LYS A 78 1.00 4.38 -4.68
C LYS A 78 -0.25 3.62 -4.25
N ILE A 79 -0.15 3.01 -3.09
CA ILE A 79 -1.26 2.30 -2.45
C ILE A 79 -1.36 2.89 -1.05
N SER A 80 -2.28 3.83 -0.87
CA SER A 80 -2.43 4.55 0.40
C SER A 80 -3.32 3.77 1.35
N VAL A 81 -2.86 3.65 2.61
CA VAL A 81 -3.56 2.93 3.67
C VAL A 81 -4.14 3.91 4.67
N PHE A 82 -5.44 3.80 4.90
CA PHE A 82 -6.19 4.59 5.86
C PHE A 82 -6.83 3.68 6.90
N CYS A 83 -6.94 4.16 8.14
CA CYS A 83 -7.62 3.45 9.22
C CYS A 83 -7.93 4.43 10.36
N ALA A 84 -9.06 4.27 11.04
CA ALA A 84 -9.42 5.11 12.18
C ALA A 84 -8.43 4.94 13.35
N GLY A 85 -8.03 3.71 13.65
CA GLY A 85 -7.02 3.38 14.65
C GLY A 85 -5.76 2.76 14.03
N THR A 86 -5.21 1.75 14.70
CA THR A 86 -4.12 0.92 14.17
C THR A 86 -4.71 -0.17 13.29
N PRO A 87 -4.36 -0.24 11.99
CA PRO A 87 -4.87 -1.29 11.12
C PRO A 87 -4.32 -2.67 11.55
N PRO A 88 -5.10 -3.76 11.41
CA PRO A 88 -4.54 -5.09 11.48
C PRO A 88 -3.42 -5.22 10.45
N TYR A 89 -2.34 -5.92 10.82
CA TYR A 89 -1.18 -6.06 9.95
C TYR A 89 -0.53 -7.42 10.13
N TYR A 90 -0.61 -8.26 9.11
CA TYR A 90 -0.04 -9.60 9.05
C TYR A 90 1.11 -9.59 8.04
N PRO A 91 2.36 -9.33 8.49
CA PRO A 91 3.48 -9.10 7.56
C PRO A 91 3.80 -10.34 6.75
N GLN A 92 3.75 -10.22 5.43
CA GLN A 92 4.12 -11.26 4.48
C GLN A 92 5.64 -11.34 4.38
N LYS A 93 6.27 -12.04 5.33
CA LYS A 93 7.73 -12.17 5.42
C LYS A 93 8.28 -13.01 4.30
N THR A 94 9.43 -12.60 3.77
CA THR A 94 10.21 -13.40 2.83
C THR A 94 11.16 -14.35 3.57
N LYS A 95 11.35 -15.57 3.03
CA LYS A 95 12.14 -16.66 3.63
C LYS A 95 13.42 -16.92 2.84
N GLY A 96 14.32 -17.73 3.42
CA GLY A 96 15.54 -18.20 2.75
C GLY A 96 16.68 -17.18 2.72
N HIS A 97 16.64 -16.17 3.58
CA HIS A 97 17.74 -15.21 3.73
C HIS A 97 18.83 -15.74 4.68
N ASN A 98 20.06 -15.19 4.54
CA ASN A 98 21.09 -15.44 5.52
C ASN A 98 20.63 -15.06 6.92
N ARG A 99 20.94 -15.91 7.91
CA ARG A 99 20.62 -15.65 9.32
C ARG A 99 21.16 -14.29 9.74
N ARG A 100 20.30 -13.50 10.39
CA ARG A 100 20.68 -12.21 10.98
C ARG A 100 20.32 -12.23 12.46
N VAL A 101 21.31 -11.88 13.28
CA VAL A 101 21.14 -11.71 14.73
C VAL A 101 21.37 -10.25 15.08
N SER A 102 20.47 -9.66 15.86
CA SER A 102 20.68 -8.35 16.45
C SER A 102 20.04 -8.28 17.83
N PHE A 103 20.70 -7.57 18.71
CA PHE A 103 20.24 -7.32 20.07
C PHE A 103 20.27 -5.82 20.36
N ARG A 104 19.27 -5.33 21.07
CA ARG A 104 19.23 -3.96 21.61
C ARG A 104 18.68 -4.03 23.03
N SER A 105 19.41 -3.43 23.96
CA SER A 105 19.05 -3.43 25.37
C SER A 105 17.93 -2.41 25.65
N LYS A 106 17.09 -2.75 26.61
CA LYS A 106 16.20 -1.79 27.30
C LYS A 106 17.02 -0.59 27.79
N GLY A 107 16.42 0.60 27.74
CA GLY A 107 17.07 1.84 28.15
C GLY A 107 18.03 2.46 27.12
N LEU A 108 18.26 1.78 25.96
CA LEU A 108 19.02 2.38 24.88
C LEU A 108 18.29 3.61 24.34
N GLN A 109 18.91 4.78 24.52
CA GLN A 109 18.39 6.04 23.99
C GLN A 109 18.83 6.23 22.53
N THR A 110 17.88 6.60 21.67
CA THR A 110 18.16 6.97 20.27
C THR A 110 17.46 8.26 19.92
N ASP A 111 18.08 9.10 19.09
CA ASP A 111 17.51 10.39 18.65
C ASP A 111 16.25 10.22 17.79
N VAL A 112 16.10 9.06 17.13
CA VAL A 112 14.99 8.80 16.19
C VAL A 112 13.84 8.07 16.87
N TYR A 113 14.11 7.11 17.74
CA TYR A 113 13.09 6.22 18.32
C TYR A 113 12.88 6.45 19.82
N GLY A 114 13.60 7.39 20.43
CA GLY A 114 13.56 7.62 21.87
C GLY A 114 14.17 6.47 22.66
N GLU A 115 13.66 6.26 23.88
CA GLU A 115 14.13 5.19 24.77
C GLU A 115 13.48 3.85 24.44
N MET A 116 14.30 2.80 24.39
CA MET A 116 13.82 1.43 24.24
C MET A 116 13.19 0.95 25.55
N ILE A 117 11.89 0.66 25.52
CA ILE A 117 11.11 0.23 26.70
C ILE A 117 11.39 -1.22 27.09
N ASP A 118 11.77 -2.08 26.13
CA ASP A 118 12.04 -3.50 26.33
C ASP A 118 13.33 -3.93 25.58
N ASP A 119 13.90 -5.06 26.03
CA ASP A 119 14.96 -5.72 25.27
C ASP A 119 14.41 -6.22 23.93
N TYR A 120 15.14 -5.95 22.86
CA TYR A 120 14.81 -6.43 21.53
C TYR A 120 15.86 -7.44 21.05
N HIS A 121 15.42 -8.66 20.84
CA HIS A 121 16.23 -9.71 20.25
C HIS A 121 15.63 -10.16 18.92
N TYR A 122 16.45 -10.12 17.86
CA TYR A 122 16.08 -10.60 16.54
C TYR A 122 17.07 -11.67 16.09
N ASP A 123 16.56 -12.87 15.80
CA ASP A 123 17.34 -13.98 15.26
C ASP A 123 16.47 -14.70 14.23
N SER A 124 16.73 -14.47 12.95
CA SER A 124 15.87 -15.01 11.91
C SER A 124 16.55 -15.09 10.53
N THR A 125 16.10 -16.04 9.72
CA THR A 125 16.32 -16.12 8.27
C THR A 125 15.19 -15.50 7.45
N GLU A 126 14.14 -15.00 8.09
CA GLU A 126 13.06 -14.27 7.46
C GLU A 126 13.33 -12.77 7.44
N ARG A 127 12.63 -12.04 6.54
CA ARG A 127 12.67 -10.57 6.51
C ARG A 127 11.26 -10.01 6.44
N TYR A 128 11.05 -8.94 7.19
CA TYR A 128 9.84 -8.14 7.08
C TYR A 128 9.75 -7.50 5.70
N PRO A 129 8.54 -7.31 5.16
CA PRO A 129 8.35 -6.60 3.90
C PRO A 129 8.83 -5.16 4.01
N ARG A 130 9.22 -4.61 2.86
CA ARG A 130 9.47 -3.17 2.70
C ARG A 130 8.25 -2.53 2.04
N ASP A 131 8.14 -1.24 2.16
CA ASP A 131 7.07 -0.43 1.56
C ASP A 131 7.06 -0.43 0.03
N VAL A 132 8.16 -0.84 -0.62
CA VAL A 132 8.24 -1.03 -2.07
C VAL A 132 8.12 -2.51 -2.42
N VAL A 133 7.04 -2.85 -3.12
CA VAL A 133 6.76 -4.22 -3.59
C VAL A 133 6.76 -4.28 -5.11
N THR A 134 7.25 -5.37 -5.69
CA THR A 134 7.34 -5.53 -7.14
C THR A 134 6.42 -6.66 -7.59
N PHE A 135 5.43 -6.33 -8.42
CA PHE A 135 4.53 -7.28 -9.05
C PHE A 135 4.39 -6.96 -10.53
N SER A 136 4.44 -7.98 -11.38
CA SER A 136 4.18 -7.83 -12.81
C SER A 136 2.72 -7.51 -13.06
N SER A 137 2.43 -6.76 -14.12
CA SER A 137 1.07 -6.53 -14.57
C SER A 137 0.53 -7.76 -15.29
N ASP A 138 -0.68 -8.21 -14.94
CA ASP A 138 -1.34 -9.35 -15.59
C ASP A 138 -1.93 -9.01 -16.97
N THR A 139 -1.97 -7.73 -17.33
CA THR A 139 -2.58 -7.25 -18.60
C THR A 139 -1.91 -7.80 -19.87
N GLN A 140 -0.75 -8.44 -19.73
CA GLN A 140 -0.06 -9.08 -20.87
C GLN A 140 -0.57 -10.50 -21.17
N ASN A 141 -1.11 -11.18 -20.15
CA ASN A 141 -1.57 -12.56 -20.27
C ASN A 141 -3.10 -12.67 -20.37
N SER A 142 -3.81 -11.76 -19.73
CA SER A 142 -5.27 -11.72 -19.68
C SER A 142 -5.72 -10.30 -19.32
N SER A 143 -6.17 -9.52 -20.30
CA SER A 143 -6.69 -8.16 -20.04
C SER A 143 -8.21 -8.20 -20.02
N LEU A 144 -8.77 -8.34 -18.82
CA LEU A 144 -10.21 -8.19 -18.58
C LEU A 144 -10.60 -6.70 -18.53
N HIS A 145 -9.71 -5.87 -18.02
CA HIS A 145 -9.90 -4.42 -17.96
C HIS A 145 -8.55 -3.68 -18.09
N ARG A 146 -8.58 -2.49 -18.70
CA ARG A 146 -7.34 -1.69 -18.94
C ARG A 146 -6.62 -1.26 -17.68
N THR A 147 -7.32 -1.13 -16.56
CA THR A 147 -6.78 -0.73 -15.25
C THR A 147 -6.72 -1.90 -14.25
N GLN A 148 -6.87 -3.12 -14.72
CA GLN A 148 -6.78 -4.33 -13.91
C GLN A 148 -5.50 -4.32 -13.06
N LYS A 149 -5.66 -4.61 -11.77
CA LYS A 149 -4.54 -4.81 -10.86
C LYS A 149 -4.07 -6.27 -10.90
N PRO A 150 -2.79 -6.55 -10.68
CA PRO A 150 -2.29 -7.92 -10.63
C PRO A 150 -2.96 -8.72 -9.52
N VAL A 151 -3.44 -9.93 -9.83
CA VAL A 151 -4.06 -10.83 -8.85
C VAL A 151 -3.10 -11.08 -7.67
N ALA A 152 -1.83 -11.35 -7.96
CA ALA A 152 -0.83 -11.58 -6.92
C ALA A 152 -0.61 -10.37 -5.98
N LEU A 153 -0.75 -9.13 -6.48
CA LEU A 153 -0.69 -7.94 -5.65
C LEU A 153 -1.94 -7.82 -4.76
N MET A 154 -3.12 -8.10 -5.31
CA MET A 154 -4.37 -8.07 -4.55
C MET A 154 -4.36 -9.12 -3.44
N GLU A 155 -3.96 -10.35 -3.76
CA GLU A 155 -3.77 -11.42 -2.78
C GLU A 155 -2.79 -11.01 -1.67
N TYR A 156 -1.64 -10.44 -2.03
CA TYR A 156 -0.66 -9.95 -1.06
C TYR A 156 -1.25 -8.91 -0.09
N LEU A 157 -2.03 -7.96 -0.59
CA LEU A 157 -2.65 -6.93 0.23
C LEU A 157 -3.76 -7.51 1.12
N ILE A 158 -4.58 -8.42 0.59
CA ILE A 158 -5.62 -9.12 1.36
C ILE A 158 -4.97 -9.89 2.51
N LEU A 159 -3.97 -10.73 2.24
CA LEU A 159 -3.24 -11.50 3.27
C LEU A 159 -2.53 -10.60 4.28
N THR A 160 -2.20 -9.36 3.90
CA THR A 160 -1.54 -8.41 4.81
C THR A 160 -2.51 -7.78 5.81
N TYR A 161 -3.78 -7.61 5.44
CA TYR A 161 -4.74 -6.86 6.25
C TYR A 161 -5.94 -7.66 6.75
N THR A 162 -6.08 -8.91 6.34
CA THR A 162 -7.22 -9.76 6.70
C THR A 162 -6.78 -11.14 7.16
N GLN A 163 -7.69 -11.84 7.83
CA GLN A 163 -7.58 -13.26 8.15
C GLN A 163 -8.68 -14.05 7.43
N GLU A 164 -8.55 -15.38 7.45
CA GLU A 164 -9.58 -16.27 6.90
C GLU A 164 -10.93 -16.03 7.58
N GLY A 165 -11.98 -15.83 6.79
CA GLY A 165 -13.32 -15.51 7.24
C GLY A 165 -13.66 -14.03 7.28
N ASP A 166 -12.68 -13.13 7.09
CA ASP A 166 -12.94 -11.69 7.00
C ASP A 166 -13.63 -11.34 5.67
N THR A 167 -14.47 -10.31 5.71
CA THR A 167 -15.13 -9.79 4.51
C THR A 167 -14.28 -8.71 3.87
N VAL A 168 -14.02 -8.84 2.57
CA VAL A 168 -13.32 -7.84 1.74
C VAL A 168 -14.31 -7.18 0.79
N LEU A 169 -14.30 -5.85 0.77
CA LEU A 169 -15.08 -5.06 -0.19
C LEU A 169 -14.12 -4.51 -1.27
N ASP A 170 -14.46 -4.76 -2.54
CA ASP A 170 -13.88 -4.11 -3.73
C ASP A 170 -14.96 -3.26 -4.40
N PHE A 171 -14.68 -1.94 -4.69
CA PHE A 171 -15.66 -0.96 -5.17
C PHE A 171 -15.09 -0.01 -6.21
#